data_3babd5beedb0dddd73137c086d270df0
#
_entry.id   3babd5beedb0dddd73137c086d270df0
#
_cell.length_a   1.000
_cell.length_b   1.000
_cell.length_c   1.000
_cell.angle_alpha   90.00
_cell.angle_beta   90.00
_cell.angle_gamma   90.00
#
_symmetry.space_group_name_H-M   'P 1'
#
loop_
_entity.id
_entity.type
_entity.pdbx_description
1 polymer ?
#
loop_
_entity_poly.entity_id
_entity_poly.type
_entity_poly.pdbx_seq_one_letter_code
_entity_poly.pdbx_strand_id
1 'polypeptide(L)'
;MSRFVLAGLLSVAAQAQTLSYSLLESPESKPSARLDGTITYDPAGRQIYLFGGQDSVPRNDLWAYSLAQRRWIEIQVAGAVPPARFGHTLIFDSARRRLVLFGGQAGGFFSDVWAFNISSTSWQQLSADNVGPSRRYGHSAIYESARDRMVISHGFTNSGRFDDTWAFDFGTNTWRDLSPSGTRPLRRCLHHAAYDSERGQMYLYGGCSSGSGPCPQGDLWSFYLALNRWTERTPQNSPPPREHYGMAYDAVRRKLLVFGGSGSGLLNDTWEFDPSSASWRQATVAGQLPNPRSRHEAVYAADRGVIYFFGGSTSTGSTNDLWMLGPGFLASTPNISPGGIVNAFSGEGGGIAPGEIVSIYGSGLGPLVSVAHQFDSQTGQLPTSGPGVNVTLNGIPAPLFYVHSEQLNIQVPYELAGTPNASLRVTVNGQSTEMTLPIRATHPGVFPRAWNEDGSVNTAENPASPGSVVVLYATGQGLTNPSSRTGSYPNDIFPEPLAATVLCIGGIDAEILFRGQAPGTTGVMQVNARVPDAIASRTKVPIVVTVGEAASQPGVYIAVR
;
A
#
# COMPACT_ATOMS: atom_id res chain seq x y z
N MET A 1 13.00 -3.15 -24.33
CA MET A 1 13.28 -4.50 -23.76
C MET A 1 13.77 -4.49 -22.29
N SER A 2 13.94 -3.34 -21.64
CA SER A 2 14.58 -3.26 -20.30
C SER A 2 13.67 -3.34 -19.06
N ARG A 3 12.36 -3.47 -19.19
CA ARG A 3 11.44 -3.48 -18.01
C ARG A 3 11.34 -4.80 -17.24
N PHE A 4 11.91 -5.89 -17.76
CA PHE A 4 11.76 -7.23 -17.17
C PHE A 4 12.92 -7.70 -16.28
N VAL A 5 14.07 -7.07 -16.33
CA VAL A 5 15.31 -7.59 -15.70
C VAL A 5 15.39 -7.31 -14.21
N LEU A 6 14.85 -6.18 -13.74
CA LEU A 6 14.94 -5.82 -12.30
C LEU A 6 13.86 -6.48 -11.44
N ALA A 7 12.70 -6.83 -12.01
CA ALA A 7 11.63 -7.54 -11.28
C ALA A 7 12.03 -8.98 -10.87
N GLY A 8 12.93 -9.61 -11.61
CA GLY A 8 13.45 -10.95 -11.29
C GLY A 8 14.47 -11.00 -10.14
N LEU A 9 14.99 -9.85 -9.71
CA LEU A 9 16.03 -9.75 -8.69
C LEU A 9 15.51 -9.80 -7.25
N LEU A 10 14.20 -9.70 -7.04
CA LEU A 10 13.56 -9.62 -5.72
C LEU A 10 12.46 -10.67 -5.51
N SER A 11 12.34 -11.69 -6.37
CA SER A 11 11.35 -12.76 -6.16
C SER A 11 11.82 -13.73 -5.07
N VAL A 12 11.60 -13.36 -3.82
CA VAL A 12 11.44 -14.32 -2.73
C VAL A 12 10.08 -15.00 -2.93
N ALA A 13 10.05 -16.32 -2.90
CA ALA A 13 8.83 -17.10 -3.01
C ALA A 13 7.74 -16.51 -2.10
N ALA A 14 6.54 -16.31 -2.65
CA ALA A 14 5.39 -15.82 -1.90
C ALA A 14 5.00 -16.84 -0.84
N GLN A 15 5.58 -16.73 0.35
CA GLN A 15 5.06 -17.43 1.53
C GLN A 15 3.70 -16.81 1.90
N ALA A 16 2.77 -17.64 2.35
CA ALA A 16 1.44 -17.20 2.78
C ALA A 16 1.58 -16.13 3.86
N GLN A 17 1.04 -14.94 3.58
CA GLN A 17 1.20 -13.77 4.44
C GLN A 17 0.48 -13.98 5.77
N THR A 18 1.21 -13.92 6.88
CA THR A 18 0.63 -13.84 8.21
C THR A 18 0.22 -12.39 8.47
N LEU A 19 -1.07 -12.16 8.69
CA LEU A 19 -1.60 -10.89 9.16
C LEU A 19 -1.50 -10.82 10.68
N SER A 20 -1.54 -9.63 11.26
CA SER A 20 -1.70 -9.47 12.71
C SER A 20 -2.67 -8.35 13.02
N TYR A 21 -3.41 -8.52 14.12
CA TYR A 21 -4.19 -7.46 14.74
C TYR A 21 -3.36 -6.72 15.77
N SER A 22 -3.60 -5.41 15.86
CA SER A 22 -3.08 -4.55 16.92
C SER A 22 -4.19 -3.66 17.44
N LEU A 23 -4.42 -3.69 18.74
CA LEU A 23 -5.32 -2.75 19.40
C LEU A 23 -4.64 -1.37 19.49
N LEU A 24 -5.32 -0.35 18.99
CA LEU A 24 -4.86 1.03 19.06
C LEU A 24 -5.50 1.69 20.28
N GLU A 25 -4.77 1.68 21.39
CA GLU A 25 -5.24 2.28 22.63
C GLU A 25 -5.25 3.82 22.55
N SER A 26 -6.24 4.42 23.21
CA SER A 26 -6.28 5.85 23.47
C SER A 26 -6.42 6.04 24.99
N PRO A 27 -5.40 6.58 25.64
CA PRO A 27 -5.43 6.78 27.10
C PRO A 27 -6.36 7.92 27.53
N GLU A 28 -6.76 8.79 26.62
CA GLU A 28 -7.60 9.96 26.85
C GLU A 28 -9.05 9.71 26.43
N SER A 29 -9.87 10.77 26.34
CA SER A 29 -11.25 10.71 25.89
C SER A 29 -11.37 10.05 24.52
N LYS A 30 -12.39 9.24 24.34
CA LYS A 30 -12.69 8.51 23.11
C LYS A 30 -14.18 8.49 22.85
N PRO A 31 -14.62 8.21 21.60
CA PRO A 31 -16.04 8.08 21.28
C PRO A 31 -16.73 7.06 22.19
N SER A 32 -18.01 7.25 22.47
CA SER A 32 -18.82 6.23 23.16
C SER A 32 -18.81 4.91 22.39
N ALA A 33 -18.98 3.79 23.10
CA ALA A 33 -19.18 2.49 22.48
C ALA A 33 -20.43 2.51 21.60
N ARG A 34 -20.33 2.14 20.32
CA ARG A 34 -21.40 2.35 19.34
C ARG A 34 -21.42 1.34 18.21
N LEU A 35 -22.59 1.26 17.58
CA LEU A 35 -22.90 0.43 16.41
C LEU A 35 -23.10 1.32 15.18
N ASP A 36 -22.85 0.76 13.98
CA ASP A 36 -23.20 1.38 12.69
C ASP A 36 -22.69 2.85 12.55
N GLY A 37 -21.61 3.20 13.25
CA GLY A 37 -20.86 4.43 13.04
C GLY A 37 -19.83 4.22 11.94
N THR A 38 -19.68 5.18 11.06
CA THR A 38 -18.84 5.00 9.88
C THR A 38 -17.48 5.65 10.04
N ILE A 39 -16.42 4.95 9.67
CA ILE A 39 -15.05 5.47 9.63
C ILE A 39 -14.54 5.66 8.22
N THR A 40 -13.68 6.66 8.06
CA THR A 40 -12.89 6.85 6.83
C THR A 40 -11.49 7.38 7.15
N TYR A 41 -10.57 7.33 6.19
CA TYR A 41 -9.16 7.65 6.41
C TYR A 41 -8.68 8.79 5.52
N ASP A 42 -8.01 9.79 6.13
CA ASP A 42 -7.27 10.87 5.46
C ASP A 42 -5.77 10.53 5.45
N PRO A 43 -5.18 10.13 4.32
CA PRO A 43 -3.75 9.78 4.24
C PRO A 43 -2.83 10.99 4.48
N ALA A 44 -3.21 12.19 4.03
CA ALA A 44 -2.40 13.38 4.19
C ALA A 44 -2.34 13.87 5.66
N GLY A 45 -3.48 13.82 6.36
CA GLY A 45 -3.55 14.16 7.79
C GLY A 45 -3.14 13.00 8.70
N ARG A 46 -3.02 11.77 8.18
CA ARG A 46 -2.84 10.53 8.96
C ARG A 46 -3.86 10.42 10.08
N GLN A 47 -5.14 10.60 9.72
CA GLN A 47 -6.25 10.59 10.66
C GLN A 47 -7.36 9.64 10.20
N ILE A 48 -7.95 8.95 11.17
CA ILE A 48 -9.17 8.16 10.96
C ILE A 48 -10.33 8.99 11.51
N TYR A 49 -11.29 9.34 10.66
CA TYR A 49 -12.49 10.07 11.06
C TYR A 49 -13.62 9.08 11.35
N LEU A 50 -14.37 9.34 12.42
CA LEU A 50 -15.60 8.62 12.79
C LEU A 50 -16.73 9.63 12.84
N PHE A 51 -17.84 9.34 12.18
CA PHE A 51 -19.07 10.13 12.30
C PHE A 51 -20.26 9.25 12.71
N GLY A 52 -21.10 9.76 13.60
CA GLY A 52 -22.40 9.20 13.92
C GLY A 52 -22.38 7.79 14.51
N GLY A 53 -23.35 6.97 14.11
CA GLY A 53 -23.62 5.68 14.73
C GLY A 53 -24.64 5.80 15.86
N GLN A 54 -24.83 4.72 16.60
CA GLN A 54 -25.71 4.75 17.77
C GLN A 54 -25.12 4.00 18.96
N ASP A 55 -25.33 4.55 20.14
CA ASP A 55 -25.19 3.85 21.44
C ASP A 55 -26.59 3.59 22.00
N SER A 56 -27.06 4.37 22.95
CA SER A 56 -28.48 4.39 23.39
C SER A 56 -29.35 5.26 22.48
N VAL A 57 -28.76 6.21 21.75
CA VAL A 57 -29.40 7.13 20.81
C VAL A 57 -28.54 7.31 19.54
N PRO A 58 -29.15 7.72 18.41
CA PRO A 58 -28.37 8.12 17.26
C PRO A 58 -27.46 9.30 17.56
N ARG A 59 -26.26 9.31 16.98
CA ARG A 59 -25.21 10.32 17.17
C ARG A 59 -24.95 11.13 15.90
N ASN A 60 -24.42 12.35 16.06
CA ASN A 60 -23.91 13.21 14.99
C ASN A 60 -22.57 13.87 15.36
N ASP A 61 -21.89 13.34 16.36
CA ASP A 61 -20.54 13.74 16.72
C ASP A 61 -19.53 13.31 15.66
N LEU A 62 -18.50 14.11 15.49
CA LEU A 62 -17.38 13.84 14.61
C LEU A 62 -16.11 13.73 15.43
N TRP A 63 -15.39 12.63 15.26
CA TRP A 63 -14.14 12.35 15.93
C TRP A 63 -13.04 12.09 14.93
N ALA A 64 -11.81 12.44 15.27
CA ALA A 64 -10.61 12.08 14.54
C ALA A 64 -9.62 11.33 15.43
N TYR A 65 -9.17 10.15 15.03
CA TYR A 65 -8.04 9.47 15.65
C TYR A 65 -6.74 9.90 14.97
N SER A 66 -5.89 10.59 15.72
CA SER A 66 -4.56 10.97 15.24
C SER A 66 -3.59 9.78 15.37
N LEU A 67 -3.11 9.25 14.25
CA LEU A 67 -2.11 8.18 14.25
C LEU A 67 -0.77 8.62 14.85
N ALA A 68 -0.44 9.91 14.74
CA ALA A 68 0.79 10.48 15.29
C ALA A 68 0.72 10.62 16.81
N GLN A 69 -0.43 11.08 17.35
CA GLN A 69 -0.64 11.29 18.77
C GLN A 69 -1.23 10.08 19.49
N ARG A 70 -1.71 9.07 18.73
CA ARG A 70 -2.36 7.84 19.21
C ARG A 70 -3.55 8.12 20.15
N ARG A 71 -4.37 9.11 19.78
CA ARG A 71 -5.54 9.50 20.58
C ARG A 71 -6.69 9.97 19.71
N TRP A 72 -7.90 9.85 20.24
CA TRP A 72 -9.11 10.44 19.70
C TRP A 72 -9.22 11.93 20.07
N ILE A 73 -9.72 12.72 19.15
CA ILE A 73 -10.00 14.15 19.30
C ILE A 73 -11.40 14.38 18.79
N GLU A 74 -12.29 14.90 19.62
CA GLU A 74 -13.61 15.33 19.18
C GLU A 74 -13.48 16.63 18.39
N ILE A 75 -14.02 16.63 17.18
CA ILE A 75 -13.94 17.78 16.29
C ILE A 75 -15.09 18.72 16.60
N GLN A 76 -14.75 19.92 17.04
CA GLN A 76 -15.73 20.98 17.22
C GLN A 76 -16.15 21.54 15.86
N VAL A 77 -17.39 21.26 15.47
CA VAL A 77 -17.91 21.65 14.15
C VAL A 77 -18.55 23.03 14.21
N ALA A 78 -18.22 23.87 13.25
CA ALA A 78 -18.83 25.19 13.09
C ALA A 78 -20.07 25.13 12.18
N GLY A 79 -21.14 25.82 12.56
CA GLY A 79 -22.35 25.96 11.74
C GLY A 79 -23.31 24.77 11.78
N ALA A 80 -23.98 24.52 10.65
CA ALA A 80 -24.95 23.43 10.53
C ALA A 80 -24.24 22.07 10.53
N VAL A 81 -24.84 21.08 11.17
CA VAL A 81 -24.37 19.69 11.21
C VAL A 81 -25.42 18.76 10.64
N PRO A 82 -25.05 17.63 10.01
CA PRO A 82 -26.02 16.61 9.61
C PRO A 82 -26.81 16.13 10.82
N PRO A 83 -28.12 15.83 10.68
CA PRO A 83 -28.89 15.18 11.73
C PRO A 83 -28.23 13.90 12.24
N ALA A 84 -28.39 13.60 13.52
CA ALA A 84 -27.92 12.36 14.14
C ALA A 84 -28.41 11.14 13.36
N ARG A 85 -27.54 10.18 13.08
CA ARG A 85 -27.83 9.03 12.24
C ARG A 85 -26.88 7.86 12.42
N PHE A 86 -27.33 6.68 11.99
CA PHE A 86 -26.53 5.45 11.92
C PHE A 86 -26.83 4.69 10.62
N GLY A 87 -25.93 3.75 10.24
CA GLY A 87 -26.05 2.98 9.00
C GLY A 87 -26.05 3.83 7.73
N HIS A 88 -25.45 5.00 7.81
CA HIS A 88 -25.07 5.86 6.68
C HIS A 88 -23.74 5.39 6.10
N THR A 89 -23.28 6.01 5.03
CA THR A 89 -21.92 5.83 4.51
C THR A 89 -21.13 7.12 4.62
N LEU A 90 -19.81 6.99 4.83
CA LEU A 90 -18.85 8.09 4.89
C LEU A 90 -17.62 7.73 4.05
N ILE A 91 -17.39 8.45 2.96
CA ILE A 91 -16.22 8.28 2.10
C ILE A 91 -15.26 9.46 2.24
N PHE A 92 -14.00 9.24 1.88
CA PHE A 92 -13.00 10.30 1.77
C PHE A 92 -12.85 10.73 0.31
N ASP A 93 -13.25 11.98 -0.01
CA ASP A 93 -13.00 12.64 -1.28
C ASP A 93 -11.56 13.17 -1.27
N SER A 94 -10.64 12.41 -1.84
CA SER A 94 -9.21 12.73 -1.84
C SER A 94 -8.89 13.94 -2.73
N ALA A 95 -9.70 14.22 -3.75
CA ALA A 95 -9.47 15.34 -4.66
C ALA A 95 -9.68 16.71 -3.96
N ARG A 96 -10.64 16.76 -3.01
CA ARG A 96 -10.97 18.00 -2.26
C ARG A 96 -10.59 17.93 -0.79
N ARG A 97 -10.01 16.79 -0.37
CA ARG A 97 -9.66 16.50 1.02
C ARG A 97 -10.81 16.79 1.99
N ARG A 98 -11.93 16.11 1.79
CA ARG A 98 -13.15 16.24 2.59
C ARG A 98 -13.80 14.89 2.84
N LEU A 99 -14.64 14.81 3.88
CA LEU A 99 -15.47 13.64 4.14
C LEU A 99 -16.81 13.85 3.42
N VAL A 100 -17.38 12.79 2.83
CA VAL A 100 -18.70 12.88 2.21
C VAL A 100 -19.62 11.80 2.79
N LEU A 101 -20.75 12.23 3.31
CA LEU A 101 -21.75 11.44 4.00
C LEU A 101 -23.00 11.31 3.11
N PHE A 102 -23.61 10.12 3.10
CA PHE A 102 -24.89 9.88 2.44
C PHE A 102 -25.79 8.95 3.26
N GLY A 103 -27.08 9.28 3.34
CA GLY A 103 -28.15 8.41 3.81
C GLY A 103 -28.12 8.10 5.31
N GLY A 104 -28.56 6.89 5.67
CA GLY A 104 -28.71 6.44 7.07
C GLY A 104 -30.12 6.63 7.63
N GLN A 105 -30.27 6.40 8.94
CA GLN A 105 -31.57 6.55 9.62
C GLN A 105 -31.42 7.10 11.04
N ALA A 106 -32.48 7.78 11.52
CA ALA A 106 -32.72 8.14 12.93
C ALA A 106 -34.18 8.58 13.09
N GLY A 107 -35.08 7.70 13.51
CA GLY A 107 -36.52 7.98 13.53
C GLY A 107 -37.17 8.06 12.13
N GLY A 108 -36.38 8.15 11.09
CA GLY A 108 -36.70 8.14 9.65
C GLY A 108 -35.45 7.88 8.84
N PHE A 109 -35.59 7.69 7.53
CA PHE A 109 -34.47 7.48 6.63
C PHE A 109 -34.05 8.78 5.94
N PHE A 110 -32.77 8.86 5.55
CA PHE A 110 -32.18 9.98 4.84
C PHE A 110 -31.73 9.62 3.44
N SER A 111 -31.69 10.62 2.54
CA SER A 111 -31.05 10.55 1.21
C SER A 111 -30.26 11.82 0.90
N ASP A 112 -29.99 12.63 1.90
CA ASP A 112 -29.17 13.83 1.80
C ASP A 112 -27.68 13.51 1.63
N VAL A 113 -26.94 14.41 0.98
CA VAL A 113 -25.48 14.36 0.85
C VAL A 113 -24.89 15.54 1.57
N TRP A 114 -23.94 15.27 2.45
CA TRP A 114 -23.18 16.29 3.17
C TRP A 114 -21.69 16.11 2.95
N ALA A 115 -20.95 17.22 2.89
CA ALA A 115 -19.51 17.23 2.83
C ALA A 115 -18.92 17.97 4.03
N PHE A 116 -17.97 17.35 4.73
CA PHE A 116 -17.20 17.98 5.80
C PHE A 116 -15.86 18.46 5.25
N ASN A 117 -15.64 19.77 5.29
CA ASN A 117 -14.36 20.36 4.93
C ASN A 117 -13.41 20.30 6.14
N ILE A 118 -12.33 19.52 6.01
CA ILE A 118 -11.37 19.30 7.10
C ILE A 118 -10.65 20.58 7.50
N SER A 119 -10.38 21.49 6.53
CA SER A 119 -9.64 22.72 6.80
C SER A 119 -10.48 23.77 7.53
N SER A 120 -11.77 23.89 7.19
CA SER A 120 -12.70 24.86 7.82
C SER A 120 -13.49 24.26 8.98
N THR A 121 -13.36 22.97 9.25
CA THR A 121 -14.13 22.23 10.27
C THR A 121 -15.65 22.44 10.19
N SER A 122 -16.19 22.50 8.99
CA SER A 122 -17.59 22.80 8.73
C SER A 122 -18.23 21.84 7.75
N TRP A 123 -19.53 21.56 7.93
CA TRP A 123 -20.34 20.78 7.00
C TRP A 123 -21.03 21.69 5.98
N GLN A 124 -21.17 21.17 4.77
CA GLN A 124 -21.97 21.74 3.69
C GLN A 124 -22.91 20.66 3.16
N GLN A 125 -24.18 20.97 3.04
CA GLN A 125 -25.12 20.08 2.34
C GLN A 125 -24.94 20.23 0.82
N LEU A 126 -24.61 19.13 0.15
CA LEU A 126 -24.40 19.09 -1.31
C LEU A 126 -25.69 18.70 -2.05
N SER A 127 -26.56 17.89 -1.43
CA SER A 127 -27.86 17.50 -1.97
C SER A 127 -28.86 17.34 -0.84
N ALA A 128 -30.05 17.85 -1.06
CA ALA A 128 -31.17 17.71 -0.11
C ALA A 128 -31.79 16.33 -0.17
N ASP A 129 -32.56 16.00 0.86
CA ASP A 129 -33.40 14.78 0.87
C ASP A 129 -34.35 14.71 -0.35
N ASN A 130 -34.59 13.49 -0.83
CA ASN A 130 -35.46 13.19 -1.97
C ASN A 130 -34.98 13.74 -3.31
N VAL A 131 -33.69 14.09 -3.41
CA VAL A 131 -33.03 14.38 -4.68
C VAL A 131 -32.14 13.20 -5.03
N GLY A 132 -32.43 12.51 -6.15
CA GLY A 132 -31.69 11.30 -6.57
C GLY A 132 -32.26 9.99 -6.02
N PRO A 133 -31.42 9.10 -5.45
CA PRO A 133 -31.87 7.79 -4.95
C PRO A 133 -32.82 7.94 -3.75
N SER A 134 -33.70 6.94 -3.58
CA SER A 134 -34.58 6.88 -2.42
C SER A 134 -33.79 6.89 -1.10
N ARG A 135 -34.40 7.45 -0.06
CA ARG A 135 -33.86 7.40 1.31
C ARG A 135 -33.54 5.97 1.70
N ARG A 136 -32.40 5.74 2.36
CA ARG A 136 -31.95 4.37 2.67
C ARG A 136 -30.95 4.28 3.79
N TYR A 137 -30.92 3.07 4.38
CA TYR A 137 -30.03 2.62 5.43
C TYR A 137 -29.33 1.33 4.98
N GLY A 138 -28.11 1.07 5.51
CA GLY A 138 -27.39 -0.19 5.30
C GLY A 138 -27.05 -0.47 3.82
N HIS A 139 -26.89 0.60 3.04
CA HIS A 139 -26.30 0.61 1.70
C HIS A 139 -24.77 0.65 1.83
N SER A 140 -24.07 0.45 0.73
CA SER A 140 -22.63 0.67 0.65
C SER A 140 -22.28 1.84 -0.27
N ALA A 141 -21.10 2.44 -0.05
CA ALA A 141 -20.57 3.50 -0.90
C ALA A 141 -19.06 3.35 -1.11
N ILE A 142 -18.61 3.80 -2.29
CA ILE A 142 -17.18 3.94 -2.62
C ILE A 142 -16.91 5.31 -3.23
N TYR A 143 -15.66 5.78 -3.16
CA TYR A 143 -15.18 6.90 -3.95
C TYR A 143 -14.47 6.39 -5.20
N GLU A 144 -15.04 6.66 -6.38
CA GLU A 144 -14.38 6.40 -7.66
C GLU A 144 -13.55 7.62 -8.08
N SER A 145 -12.28 7.61 -7.72
CA SER A 145 -11.37 8.74 -7.96
C SER A 145 -11.16 9.02 -9.45
N ALA A 146 -11.17 7.99 -10.30
CA ALA A 146 -10.98 8.14 -11.75
C ALA A 146 -12.08 8.98 -12.45
N ARG A 147 -13.28 9.05 -11.85
CA ARG A 147 -14.41 9.84 -12.38
C ARG A 147 -14.96 10.85 -11.37
N ASP A 148 -14.25 11.06 -10.28
CA ASP A 148 -14.55 12.04 -9.25
C ASP A 148 -16.01 11.98 -8.77
N ARG A 149 -16.44 10.77 -8.34
CA ARG A 149 -17.83 10.53 -7.92
C ARG A 149 -17.94 9.53 -6.76
N MET A 150 -18.98 9.68 -5.96
CA MET A 150 -19.39 8.66 -5.01
C MET A 150 -20.32 7.67 -5.71
N VAL A 151 -20.08 6.37 -5.58
CA VAL A 151 -21.01 5.33 -6.09
C VAL A 151 -21.61 4.60 -4.91
N ILE A 152 -22.95 4.56 -4.84
CA ILE A 152 -23.72 3.85 -3.82
C ILE A 152 -24.47 2.67 -4.41
N SER A 153 -24.77 1.67 -3.58
CA SER A 153 -25.50 0.49 -4.05
C SER A 153 -26.39 -0.11 -2.97
N HIS A 154 -27.59 -0.54 -3.39
CA HIS A 154 -28.55 -1.28 -2.57
C HIS A 154 -29.01 -0.51 -1.32
N GLY A 155 -29.36 -1.21 -0.23
CA GLY A 155 -29.86 -0.61 1.00
C GLY A 155 -31.33 -0.95 1.28
N PHE A 156 -31.88 -0.34 2.33
CA PHE A 156 -33.19 -0.69 2.88
C PHE A 156 -33.98 0.54 3.35
N THR A 157 -35.30 0.47 3.22
CA THR A 157 -36.29 1.31 3.93
C THR A 157 -37.41 0.44 4.46
N ASN A 158 -38.40 1.04 5.14
CA ASN A 158 -39.60 0.34 5.57
C ASN A 158 -40.42 -0.26 4.43
N SER A 159 -40.28 0.25 3.18
CA SER A 159 -40.94 -0.27 2.01
C SER A 159 -40.22 -1.45 1.32
N GLY A 160 -39.05 -1.82 1.83
CA GLY A 160 -38.25 -2.94 1.34
C GLY A 160 -36.79 -2.59 1.01
N ARG A 161 -36.14 -3.53 0.35
CA ARG A 161 -34.72 -3.44 -0.04
C ARG A 161 -34.59 -2.98 -1.50
N PHE A 162 -33.47 -2.35 -1.79
CA PHE A 162 -33.10 -1.88 -3.12
C PHE A 162 -32.10 -2.82 -3.81
N ASP A 163 -32.03 -2.77 -5.14
CA ASP A 163 -31.06 -3.43 -6.01
C ASP A 163 -30.47 -2.45 -7.04
N ASP A 164 -30.66 -1.16 -6.80
CA ASP A 164 -30.18 -0.07 -7.64
C ASP A 164 -28.73 0.32 -7.32
N THR A 165 -28.09 0.99 -8.27
CA THR A 165 -26.74 1.55 -8.15
C THR A 165 -26.76 2.97 -8.67
N TRP A 166 -26.26 3.92 -7.90
CA TRP A 166 -26.29 5.34 -8.23
C TRP A 166 -24.90 5.96 -8.10
N ALA A 167 -24.64 7.01 -8.87
CA ALA A 167 -23.44 7.82 -8.73
C ALA A 167 -23.82 9.28 -8.43
N PHE A 168 -23.11 9.89 -7.47
CA PHE A 168 -23.13 11.32 -7.19
C PHE A 168 -21.88 11.96 -7.76
N ASP A 169 -22.02 12.80 -8.75
CA ASP A 169 -20.95 13.52 -9.41
C ASP A 169 -20.58 14.77 -8.59
N PHE A 170 -19.34 14.89 -8.19
CA PHE A 170 -18.86 15.99 -7.34
C PHE A 170 -18.57 17.28 -8.10
N GLY A 171 -18.43 17.21 -9.42
CA GLY A 171 -18.25 18.40 -10.26
C GLY A 171 -19.56 19.16 -10.47
N THR A 172 -20.68 18.42 -10.53
CA THR A 172 -22.01 18.99 -10.80
C THR A 172 -22.96 18.95 -9.61
N ASN A 173 -22.64 18.19 -8.56
CA ASN A 173 -23.50 17.85 -7.41
C ASN A 173 -24.83 17.21 -7.85
N THR A 174 -24.80 16.33 -8.84
CA THR A 174 -25.99 15.67 -9.36
C THR A 174 -25.89 14.15 -9.26
N TRP A 175 -27.06 13.51 -9.13
CA TRP A 175 -27.20 12.07 -9.14
C TRP A 175 -27.41 11.51 -10.53
N ARG A 176 -26.82 10.35 -10.80
CA ARG A 176 -27.04 9.55 -12.01
C ARG A 176 -27.32 8.10 -11.64
N ASP A 177 -28.39 7.54 -12.19
CA ASP A 177 -28.70 6.11 -12.09
C ASP A 177 -27.71 5.30 -12.96
N LEU A 178 -27.03 4.35 -12.35
CA LEU A 178 -26.11 3.41 -12.99
C LEU A 178 -26.66 1.99 -13.02
N SER A 179 -27.91 1.78 -12.59
CA SER A 179 -28.53 0.46 -12.47
C SER A 179 -28.61 -0.20 -13.84
N PRO A 180 -28.01 -1.39 -14.06
CA PRO A 180 -28.10 -2.07 -15.32
C PRO A 180 -29.47 -2.74 -15.52
N SER A 181 -29.88 -2.90 -16.75
CA SER A 181 -31.09 -3.68 -17.10
C SER A 181 -30.89 -5.20 -17.02
N GLY A 182 -29.63 -5.66 -16.89
CA GLY A 182 -29.27 -7.09 -16.87
C GLY A 182 -29.18 -7.70 -15.49
N THR A 183 -28.45 -8.81 -15.40
CA THR A 183 -28.18 -9.54 -14.16
C THR A 183 -27.51 -8.65 -13.12
N ARG A 184 -28.00 -8.72 -11.90
CA ARG A 184 -27.52 -7.94 -10.76
C ARG A 184 -27.78 -8.68 -9.43
N PRO A 185 -27.10 -8.30 -8.33
CA PRO A 185 -27.38 -8.88 -7.02
C PRO A 185 -28.84 -8.74 -6.61
N LEU A 186 -29.34 -9.71 -5.84
CA LEU A 186 -30.67 -9.59 -5.23
C LEU A 186 -30.75 -8.34 -4.36
N ARG A 187 -31.97 -7.79 -4.24
CA ARG A 187 -32.29 -6.69 -3.31
C ARG A 187 -31.79 -7.03 -1.91
N ARG A 188 -30.93 -6.16 -1.35
CA ARG A 188 -30.28 -6.42 -0.06
C ARG A 188 -29.89 -5.15 0.70
N CYS A 189 -29.55 -5.34 1.96
CA CYS A 189 -28.92 -4.35 2.82
C CYS A 189 -27.84 -5.00 3.69
N LEU A 190 -27.10 -4.21 4.49
CA LEU A 190 -26.13 -4.68 5.49
C LEU A 190 -24.98 -5.50 4.89
N HIS A 191 -24.75 -5.31 3.59
CA HIS A 191 -23.59 -5.75 2.85
C HIS A 191 -22.53 -4.63 2.90
N HIS A 192 -21.30 -4.98 2.54
CA HIS A 192 -20.27 -3.98 2.31
C HIS A 192 -19.77 -4.05 0.87
N ALA A 193 -19.20 -2.93 0.42
CA ALA A 193 -18.52 -2.86 -0.85
C ALA A 193 -17.10 -2.29 -0.68
N ALA A 194 -16.18 -2.73 -1.55
CA ALA A 194 -14.82 -2.22 -1.59
C ALA A 194 -14.38 -1.97 -3.04
N TYR A 195 -13.55 -0.97 -3.23
CA TYR A 195 -13.13 -0.51 -4.55
C TYR A 195 -11.71 -0.92 -4.89
N ASP A 196 -11.58 -1.66 -6.01
CA ASP A 196 -10.33 -1.94 -6.69
C ASP A 196 -10.12 -0.88 -7.78
N SER A 197 -9.33 0.13 -7.47
CA SER A 197 -9.07 1.25 -8.39
C SER A 197 -8.23 0.84 -9.60
N GLU A 198 -7.38 -0.19 -9.47
CA GLU A 198 -6.56 -0.69 -10.56
C GLU A 198 -7.40 -1.36 -11.65
N ARG A 199 -8.42 -2.13 -11.24
CA ARG A 199 -9.33 -2.80 -12.17
C ARG A 199 -10.59 -2.02 -12.49
N GLY A 200 -10.84 -0.89 -11.82
CA GLY A 200 -12.07 -0.11 -11.94
C GLY A 200 -13.32 -0.90 -11.55
N GLN A 201 -13.22 -1.70 -10.47
CA GLN A 201 -14.28 -2.60 -10.01
C GLN A 201 -14.67 -2.32 -8.56
N MET A 202 -15.96 -2.27 -8.28
CA MET A 202 -16.51 -2.33 -6.94
C MET A 202 -16.93 -3.77 -6.65
N TYR A 203 -16.38 -4.38 -5.61
CA TYR A 203 -16.82 -5.69 -5.11
C TYR A 203 -17.89 -5.52 -4.04
N LEU A 204 -18.91 -6.39 -4.09
CA LEU A 204 -19.98 -6.51 -3.10
C LEU A 204 -20.04 -7.96 -2.62
N TYR A 205 -20.08 -8.18 -1.32
CA TYR A 205 -20.21 -9.49 -0.72
C TYR A 205 -21.36 -9.54 0.29
N GLY A 206 -22.07 -10.68 0.41
CA GLY A 206 -22.98 -10.97 1.49
C GLY A 206 -24.16 -10.00 1.70
N GLY A 207 -24.47 -9.71 2.97
CA GLY A 207 -25.63 -8.90 3.39
C GLY A 207 -26.90 -9.71 3.58
N CYS A 208 -28.06 -9.04 3.65
CA CYS A 208 -29.36 -9.66 3.90
C CYS A 208 -30.37 -9.33 2.79
N SER A 209 -30.96 -10.35 2.20
CA SER A 209 -32.02 -10.25 1.16
C SER A 209 -33.38 -10.74 1.63
N SER A 210 -33.65 -10.74 2.93
CA SER A 210 -34.91 -11.21 3.51
C SER A 210 -36.12 -10.60 2.80
N GLY A 211 -37.11 -11.44 2.45
CA GLY A 211 -38.24 -11.07 1.60
C GLY A 211 -38.00 -11.23 0.08
N SER A 212 -36.72 -11.43 -0.35
CA SER A 212 -36.34 -11.66 -1.75
C SER A 212 -35.36 -12.82 -1.93
N GLY A 213 -34.78 -13.31 -0.84
CA GLY A 213 -33.76 -14.38 -0.83
C GLY A 213 -33.21 -14.64 0.56
N PRO A 214 -32.08 -15.36 0.68
CA PRO A 214 -31.43 -15.67 1.94
C PRO A 214 -31.05 -14.45 2.78
N CYS A 215 -30.98 -14.66 4.11
CA CYS A 215 -30.45 -13.71 5.08
C CYS A 215 -29.74 -14.50 6.19
N PRO A 216 -28.39 -14.42 6.30
CA PRO A 216 -27.50 -13.66 5.44
C PRO A 216 -27.24 -14.31 4.08
N GLN A 217 -26.65 -13.53 3.16
CA GLN A 217 -26.12 -13.95 1.87
C GLN A 217 -24.66 -14.33 1.96
N GLY A 218 -24.16 -15.13 0.99
CA GLY A 218 -22.74 -15.50 0.87
C GLY A 218 -22.19 -15.38 -0.55
N ASP A 219 -22.88 -14.67 -1.42
CA ASP A 219 -22.51 -14.43 -2.82
C ASP A 219 -21.54 -13.25 -2.95
N LEU A 220 -20.68 -13.32 -3.95
CA LEU A 220 -19.72 -12.26 -4.31
C LEU A 220 -20.06 -11.72 -5.70
N TRP A 221 -20.14 -10.42 -5.81
CA TRP A 221 -20.39 -9.70 -7.05
C TRP A 221 -19.32 -8.65 -7.32
N SER A 222 -19.07 -8.36 -8.59
CA SER A 222 -18.28 -7.20 -8.98
C SER A 222 -19.05 -6.30 -9.94
N PHE A 223 -19.01 -4.99 -9.71
CA PHE A 223 -19.56 -3.97 -10.57
C PHE A 223 -18.46 -3.30 -11.39
N TYR A 224 -18.52 -3.46 -12.70
CA TYR A 224 -17.64 -2.78 -13.65
C TYR A 224 -18.11 -1.34 -13.83
N LEU A 225 -17.40 -0.40 -13.24
CA LEU A 225 -17.79 1.03 -13.23
C LEU A 225 -17.78 1.67 -14.62
N ALA A 226 -16.92 1.20 -15.52
CA ALA A 226 -16.86 1.70 -16.90
C ALA A 226 -18.05 1.26 -17.76
N LEU A 227 -18.63 0.09 -17.45
CA LEU A 227 -19.66 -0.54 -18.25
C LEU A 227 -21.03 -0.54 -17.57
N ASN A 228 -21.13 -0.04 -16.35
CA ASN A 228 -22.32 -0.13 -15.48
C ASN A 228 -22.89 -1.57 -15.47
N ARG A 229 -22.03 -2.56 -15.21
CA ARG A 229 -22.40 -3.98 -15.30
C ARG A 229 -22.00 -4.76 -14.06
N TRP A 230 -22.97 -5.43 -13.46
CA TRP A 230 -22.75 -6.44 -12.44
C TRP A 230 -22.31 -7.78 -13.06
N THR A 231 -21.42 -8.48 -12.39
CA THR A 231 -21.01 -9.84 -12.72
C THR A 231 -20.93 -10.63 -11.42
N GLU A 232 -21.68 -11.72 -11.35
CA GLU A 232 -21.57 -12.67 -10.26
C GLU A 232 -20.22 -13.36 -10.31
N ARG A 233 -19.58 -13.49 -9.16
CA ARG A 233 -18.35 -14.23 -8.98
C ARG A 233 -18.70 -15.52 -8.26
N THR A 234 -18.23 -16.63 -8.77
CA THR A 234 -18.42 -17.96 -8.16
C THR A 234 -17.08 -18.49 -7.66
N PRO A 235 -16.50 -17.87 -6.62
CA PRO A 235 -15.19 -18.26 -6.13
C PRO A 235 -15.25 -19.60 -5.40
N GLN A 236 -14.11 -20.27 -5.38
CA GLN A 236 -13.92 -21.46 -4.54
C GLN A 236 -13.70 -21.06 -3.08
N ASN A 237 -14.06 -21.95 -2.15
CA ASN A 237 -13.81 -21.82 -0.71
C ASN A 237 -14.41 -20.55 -0.07
N SER A 238 -15.61 -20.14 -0.47
CA SER A 238 -16.25 -18.93 0.06
C SER A 238 -16.42 -18.95 1.57
N PRO A 239 -16.28 -17.77 2.24
CA PRO A 239 -16.60 -17.67 3.66
C PRO A 239 -18.07 -18.00 3.92
N PRO A 240 -18.44 -18.37 5.15
CA PRO A 240 -19.84 -18.52 5.54
C PRO A 240 -20.64 -17.23 5.26
N PRO A 241 -21.93 -17.36 4.86
CA PRO A 241 -22.82 -16.21 4.69
C PRO A 241 -22.84 -15.29 5.90
N ARG A 242 -22.79 -13.97 5.68
CA ARG A 242 -22.72 -12.96 6.76
C ARG A 242 -23.26 -11.60 6.35
N GLU A 243 -23.66 -10.85 7.35
CA GLU A 243 -24.05 -9.45 7.27
C GLU A 243 -23.34 -8.61 8.34
N HIS A 244 -23.34 -7.26 8.24
CA HIS A 244 -22.75 -6.34 9.22
C HIS A 244 -21.28 -6.66 9.55
N TYR A 245 -20.49 -6.99 8.60
CA TYR A 245 -19.05 -7.30 8.71
C TYR A 245 -18.20 -6.12 8.20
N GLY A 246 -16.91 -6.10 8.54
CA GLY A 246 -15.97 -5.15 7.94
C GLY A 246 -15.43 -5.68 6.61
N MET A 247 -15.31 -4.81 5.58
CA MET A 247 -14.75 -5.17 4.29
C MET A 247 -13.87 -4.05 3.73
N ALA A 248 -12.72 -4.42 3.17
CA ALA A 248 -11.84 -3.48 2.52
C ALA A 248 -11.04 -4.16 1.39
N TYR A 249 -10.61 -3.38 0.40
CA TYR A 249 -9.68 -3.85 -0.64
C TYR A 249 -8.27 -3.36 -0.31
N ASP A 250 -7.36 -4.31 -0.07
CA ASP A 250 -5.95 -4.04 0.11
C ASP A 250 -5.27 -3.92 -1.26
N ALA A 251 -4.99 -2.70 -1.66
CA ALA A 251 -4.41 -2.40 -2.96
C ALA A 251 -2.94 -2.86 -3.08
N VAL A 252 -2.20 -2.92 -1.97
CA VAL A 252 -0.81 -3.40 -1.95
C VAL A 252 -0.75 -4.90 -2.20
N ARG A 253 -1.57 -5.69 -1.48
CA ARG A 253 -1.63 -7.14 -1.63
C ARG A 253 -2.60 -7.59 -2.74
N ARG A 254 -3.39 -6.66 -3.30
CA ARG A 254 -4.44 -6.92 -4.30
C ARG A 254 -5.45 -7.97 -3.84
N LYS A 255 -5.86 -7.87 -2.58
CA LYS A 255 -6.80 -8.80 -1.94
C LYS A 255 -8.00 -8.03 -1.38
N LEU A 256 -9.17 -8.66 -1.52
CA LEU A 256 -10.33 -8.23 -0.77
C LEU A 256 -10.30 -8.90 0.60
N LEU A 257 -10.49 -8.14 1.67
CA LEU A 257 -10.55 -8.66 3.03
C LEU A 257 -11.94 -8.50 3.61
N VAL A 258 -12.37 -9.54 4.34
CA VAL A 258 -13.61 -9.57 5.11
C VAL A 258 -13.29 -9.99 6.53
N PHE A 259 -13.80 -9.26 7.53
CA PHE A 259 -13.61 -9.56 8.94
C PHE A 259 -14.94 -9.58 9.69
N GLY A 260 -15.16 -10.61 10.52
CA GLY A 260 -16.26 -10.69 11.45
C GLY A 260 -17.65 -10.70 10.81
N GLY A 261 -18.60 -10.05 11.44
CA GLY A 261 -20.00 -10.00 11.04
C GLY A 261 -20.91 -10.95 11.81
N SER A 262 -22.15 -11.03 11.35
CA SER A 262 -23.19 -11.91 11.88
C SER A 262 -23.58 -12.93 10.82
N GLY A 263 -23.53 -14.21 11.18
CA GLY A 263 -23.97 -15.34 10.38
C GLY A 263 -24.80 -16.32 11.23
N SER A 264 -24.30 -17.53 11.47
CA SER A 264 -24.86 -18.45 12.49
C SER A 264 -24.61 -17.98 13.94
N GLY A 265 -23.89 -16.89 14.12
CA GLY A 265 -23.49 -16.23 15.35
C GLY A 265 -22.58 -15.06 15.03
N LEU A 266 -22.03 -14.42 16.07
CA LEU A 266 -20.99 -13.38 15.88
C LEU A 266 -19.68 -14.03 15.46
N LEU A 267 -19.01 -13.44 14.48
CA LEU A 267 -17.79 -13.97 13.85
C LEU A 267 -16.57 -13.06 14.19
N ASN A 268 -15.38 -13.67 14.20
CA ASN A 268 -14.10 -12.96 14.28
C ASN A 268 -13.04 -13.53 13.32
N ASP A 269 -13.48 -14.31 12.34
CA ASP A 269 -12.63 -14.84 11.29
C ASP A 269 -12.28 -13.75 10.27
N THR A 270 -11.12 -13.91 9.65
CA THR A 270 -10.66 -13.05 8.57
C THR A 270 -10.53 -13.87 7.31
N TRP A 271 -11.06 -13.37 6.20
CA TRP A 271 -11.00 -14.00 4.90
C TRP A 271 -10.40 -13.08 3.86
N GLU A 272 -9.65 -13.66 2.94
CA GLU A 272 -9.04 -12.97 1.81
C GLU A 272 -9.54 -13.56 0.50
N PHE A 273 -10.06 -12.71 -0.37
CA PHE A 273 -10.35 -13.07 -1.76
C PHE A 273 -9.24 -12.60 -2.68
N ASP A 274 -8.76 -13.50 -3.52
CA ASP A 274 -7.82 -13.20 -4.58
C ASP A 274 -8.55 -13.05 -5.91
N PRO A 275 -8.67 -11.83 -6.46
CA PRO A 275 -9.31 -11.63 -7.76
C PRO A 275 -8.59 -12.31 -8.92
N SER A 276 -7.29 -12.61 -8.80
CA SER A 276 -6.51 -13.24 -9.86
C SER A 276 -6.74 -14.73 -9.97
N SER A 277 -6.90 -15.43 -8.84
CA SER A 277 -7.21 -16.86 -8.78
C SER A 277 -8.70 -17.15 -8.61
N ALA A 278 -9.54 -16.11 -8.42
CA ALA A 278 -10.95 -16.22 -8.11
C ALA A 278 -11.25 -17.17 -6.93
N SER A 279 -10.47 -17.08 -5.87
CA SER A 279 -10.60 -17.97 -4.71
C SER A 279 -10.53 -17.21 -3.39
N TRP A 280 -11.29 -17.69 -2.41
CA TRP A 280 -11.19 -17.26 -1.02
C TRP A 280 -10.26 -18.18 -0.23
N ARG A 281 -9.62 -17.62 0.76
CA ARG A 281 -8.95 -18.37 1.83
C ARG A 281 -9.20 -17.71 3.16
N GLN A 282 -9.30 -18.49 4.21
CA GLN A 282 -9.25 -17.96 5.56
C GLN A 282 -7.80 -17.50 5.84
N ALA A 283 -7.66 -16.26 6.28
CA ALA A 283 -6.34 -15.69 6.55
C ALA A 283 -5.75 -16.29 7.84
N THR A 284 -4.46 -16.60 7.79
CA THR A 284 -3.71 -16.89 9.01
C THR A 284 -3.40 -15.56 9.70
N VAL A 285 -3.87 -15.39 10.92
CA VAL A 285 -3.71 -14.15 11.69
C VAL A 285 -2.96 -14.46 12.98
N ALA A 286 -1.93 -13.66 13.28
CA ALA A 286 -1.16 -13.74 14.52
C ALA A 286 -1.63 -12.69 15.54
N GLY A 287 -1.24 -12.89 16.81
CA GLY A 287 -1.53 -11.96 17.88
C GLY A 287 -2.93 -12.11 18.50
N GLN A 288 -3.33 -11.10 19.26
CA GLN A 288 -4.64 -11.05 19.88
C GLN A 288 -5.70 -10.70 18.84
N LEU A 289 -6.70 -11.56 18.71
CA LEU A 289 -7.84 -11.30 17.84
C LEU A 289 -8.85 -10.35 18.52
N PRO A 290 -9.51 -9.47 17.77
CA PRO A 290 -10.70 -8.78 18.24
C PRO A 290 -11.78 -9.79 18.64
N ASN A 291 -12.58 -9.45 19.66
CA ASN A 291 -13.75 -10.27 20.03
C ASN A 291 -14.69 -10.44 18.82
N PRO A 292 -15.38 -11.59 18.71
CA PRO A 292 -16.42 -11.79 17.70
C PRO A 292 -17.42 -10.62 17.72
N ARG A 293 -17.67 -10.02 16.56
CA ARG A 293 -18.45 -8.78 16.46
C ARG A 293 -19.15 -8.59 15.12
N SER A 294 -20.21 -7.79 15.14
CA SER A 294 -20.91 -7.29 13.97
C SER A 294 -21.14 -5.78 14.09
N ARG A 295 -21.63 -5.12 13.03
CA ARG A 295 -21.97 -3.69 13.00
C ARG A 295 -20.79 -2.76 13.30
N HIS A 296 -19.57 -3.26 13.04
CA HIS A 296 -18.34 -2.49 13.02
C HIS A 296 -18.05 -2.03 11.60
N GLU A 297 -17.25 -1.00 11.47
CA GLU A 297 -16.84 -0.47 10.17
C GLU A 297 -15.36 -0.71 9.91
N ALA A 298 -14.99 -0.77 8.62
CA ALA A 298 -13.62 -0.99 8.19
C ALA A 298 -13.18 0.04 7.15
N VAL A 299 -11.92 0.48 7.22
CA VAL A 299 -11.32 1.36 6.23
C VAL A 299 -9.88 0.96 5.90
N TYR A 300 -9.52 0.97 4.63
CA TYR A 300 -8.16 0.71 4.16
C TYR A 300 -7.35 2.01 4.11
N ALA A 301 -6.16 1.98 4.69
CA ALA A 301 -5.16 3.03 4.62
C ALA A 301 -4.07 2.63 3.62
N ALA A 302 -4.19 3.14 2.37
CA ALA A 302 -3.37 2.71 1.25
C ALA A 302 -1.88 3.06 1.40
N ASP A 303 -1.57 4.22 2.00
CA ASP A 303 -0.20 4.66 2.31
C ASP A 303 0.48 3.82 3.39
N ARG A 304 -0.27 2.99 4.11
CA ARG A 304 0.19 2.15 5.21
C ARG A 304 0.04 0.65 4.95
N GLY A 305 -0.74 0.26 3.95
CA GLY A 305 -1.07 -1.14 3.65
C GLY A 305 -1.80 -1.86 4.78
N VAL A 306 -2.62 -1.15 5.56
CA VAL A 306 -3.35 -1.67 6.73
C VAL A 306 -4.83 -1.34 6.67
N ILE A 307 -5.64 -2.11 7.39
CA ILE A 307 -7.07 -1.89 7.55
C ILE A 307 -7.35 -1.53 9.00
N TYR A 308 -8.12 -0.49 9.23
CA TYR A 308 -8.62 -0.11 10.55
C TYR A 308 -10.06 -0.58 10.72
N PHE A 309 -10.41 -1.02 11.95
CA PHE A 309 -11.75 -1.44 12.35
C PHE A 309 -12.15 -0.71 13.61
N PHE A 310 -13.37 -0.20 13.69
CA PHE A 310 -13.86 0.50 14.88
C PHE A 310 -15.21 -0.03 15.34
N GLY A 311 -15.34 -0.21 16.66
CA GLY A 311 -16.60 -0.39 17.36
C GLY A 311 -17.33 -1.69 17.06
N GLY A 312 -18.64 -1.60 16.99
CA GLY A 312 -19.56 -2.70 16.73
C GLY A 312 -20.14 -3.36 17.99
N SER A 313 -20.87 -4.44 17.77
CA SER A 313 -21.54 -5.24 18.80
C SER A 313 -20.80 -6.55 19.03
N THR A 314 -20.53 -6.86 20.29
CA THR A 314 -19.99 -8.14 20.78
C THR A 314 -21.01 -8.85 21.66
N SER A 315 -20.69 -10.05 22.14
CA SER A 315 -21.54 -10.78 23.11
C SER A 315 -21.71 -10.05 24.44
N THR A 316 -20.84 -9.09 24.75
CA THR A 316 -20.88 -8.29 26.00
C THR A 316 -21.43 -6.87 25.82
N GLY A 317 -21.86 -6.53 24.58
CA GLY A 317 -22.41 -5.21 24.24
C GLY A 317 -21.61 -4.47 23.18
N SER A 318 -21.92 -3.18 23.03
CA SER A 318 -21.22 -2.30 22.09
C SER A 318 -19.79 -2.02 22.56
N THR A 319 -18.91 -1.77 21.61
CA THR A 319 -17.49 -1.47 21.87
C THR A 319 -17.06 -0.17 21.20
N ASN A 320 -15.95 0.41 21.65
CA ASN A 320 -15.30 1.60 21.09
C ASN A 320 -13.81 1.42 20.88
N ASP A 321 -13.39 0.18 20.73
CA ASP A 321 -12.01 -0.17 20.42
C ASP A 321 -11.71 0.09 18.93
N LEU A 322 -10.49 0.54 18.68
CA LEU A 322 -9.95 0.72 17.34
C LEU A 322 -8.86 -0.32 17.11
N TRP A 323 -9.02 -1.14 16.10
CA TRP A 323 -8.08 -2.17 15.73
C TRP A 323 -7.42 -1.87 14.38
N MET A 324 -6.19 -2.28 14.25
CA MET A 324 -5.46 -2.29 12.99
C MET A 324 -5.17 -3.74 12.58
N LEU A 325 -5.50 -4.09 11.35
CA LEU A 325 -5.10 -5.34 10.70
C LEU A 325 -4.10 -5.01 9.59
N GLY A 326 -2.95 -5.62 9.64
CA GLY A 326 -1.92 -5.44 8.63
C GLY A 326 -0.90 -6.56 8.63
N PRO A 327 0.18 -6.41 7.85
CA PRO A 327 1.31 -7.33 7.93
C PRO A 327 1.77 -7.45 9.38
N GLY A 328 1.93 -8.69 9.87
CA GLY A 328 2.35 -8.96 11.24
C GLY A 328 3.72 -8.34 11.54
N PHE A 329 3.83 -7.67 12.67
CA PHE A 329 5.11 -7.16 13.19
C PHE A 329 5.52 -7.98 14.42
N LEU A 330 6.82 -8.19 14.59
CA LEU A 330 7.33 -8.66 15.87
C LEU A 330 7.15 -7.54 16.92
N ALA A 331 6.67 -7.90 18.09
CA ALA A 331 6.57 -6.95 19.24
C ALA A 331 7.98 -6.73 19.85
N SER A 332 8.88 -6.15 19.06
CA SER A 332 10.26 -5.86 19.50
C SER A 332 10.72 -4.50 18.99
N THR A 333 11.53 -3.82 19.77
CA THR A 333 12.28 -2.64 19.29
C THR A 333 13.12 -3.06 18.07
N PRO A 334 13.09 -2.29 16.97
CA PRO A 334 13.91 -2.61 15.82
C PRO A 334 15.39 -2.63 16.24
N ASN A 335 16.12 -3.62 15.75
CA ASN A 335 17.55 -3.77 16.02
C ASN A 335 18.29 -4.04 14.72
N ILE A 336 19.35 -3.26 14.45
CA ILE A 336 20.24 -3.47 13.31
C ILE A 336 21.36 -4.41 13.74
N SER A 337 21.59 -5.49 13.01
CA SER A 337 22.67 -6.45 13.29
C SER A 337 24.03 -5.77 13.17
N PRO A 338 25.01 -6.13 14.01
CA PRO A 338 26.39 -5.69 13.81
C PRO A 338 26.89 -6.05 12.40
N GLY A 339 27.39 -5.06 11.65
CA GLY A 339 27.78 -5.25 10.25
C GLY A 339 26.61 -5.48 9.28
N GLY A 340 25.38 -5.31 9.72
CA GLY A 340 24.18 -5.58 8.92
C GLY A 340 23.84 -4.49 7.90
N ILE A 341 24.66 -3.47 7.73
CA ILE A 341 24.47 -2.44 6.71
C ILE A 341 25.50 -2.64 5.62
N VAL A 342 25.03 -3.03 4.44
CA VAL A 342 25.90 -3.43 3.33
C VAL A 342 25.38 -2.89 2.00
N ASN A 343 26.27 -2.73 1.05
CA ASN A 343 25.91 -2.49 -0.35
C ASN A 343 25.04 -3.65 -0.85
N ALA A 344 23.88 -3.35 -1.42
CA ALA A 344 22.89 -4.37 -1.77
C ALA A 344 23.35 -5.33 -2.89
N PHE A 345 24.37 -4.96 -3.68
CA PHE A 345 24.87 -5.76 -4.79
C PHE A 345 26.13 -6.56 -4.43
N SER A 346 27.02 -5.97 -3.64
CA SER A 346 28.26 -6.63 -3.24
C SER A 346 28.16 -7.40 -1.93
N GLY A 347 27.27 -7.01 -1.03
CA GLY A 347 27.23 -7.50 0.35
C GLY A 347 28.35 -6.89 1.23
N GLU A 348 29.14 -5.95 0.72
CA GLU A 348 30.22 -5.31 1.48
C GLU A 348 29.72 -4.14 2.32
N GLY A 349 30.27 -4.00 3.53
CA GLY A 349 29.98 -2.92 4.46
C GLY A 349 31.09 -1.88 4.54
N GLY A 350 31.11 -1.08 5.63
CA GLY A 350 32.18 -0.14 5.93
C GLY A 350 31.94 1.29 5.45
N GLY A 351 30.71 1.64 5.17
CA GLY A 351 30.23 2.96 4.76
C GLY A 351 29.15 2.90 3.71
N ILE A 352 28.58 4.04 3.37
CA ILE A 352 27.54 4.19 2.35
C ILE A 352 27.85 5.38 1.47
N ALA A 353 27.36 5.38 0.21
CA ALA A 353 27.57 6.47 -0.74
C ALA A 353 26.25 7.10 -1.19
N PRO A 354 26.22 8.40 -1.56
CA PRO A 354 25.03 9.03 -2.13
C PRO A 354 24.48 8.26 -3.32
N GLY A 355 23.17 8.01 -3.35
CA GLY A 355 22.48 7.26 -4.39
C GLY A 355 22.62 5.73 -4.32
N GLU A 356 23.44 5.18 -3.43
CA GLU A 356 23.66 3.75 -3.26
C GLU A 356 22.39 3.03 -2.81
N ILE A 357 22.16 1.82 -3.32
CA ILE A 357 21.15 0.90 -2.76
C ILE A 357 21.83 0.09 -1.66
N VAL A 358 21.30 0.20 -0.45
CA VAL A 358 21.81 -0.43 0.76
C VAL A 358 20.81 -1.43 1.29
N SER A 359 21.30 -2.61 1.70
CA SER A 359 20.57 -3.57 2.51
C SER A 359 20.88 -3.37 3.98
N ILE A 360 19.85 -3.30 4.82
CA ILE A 360 19.93 -3.22 6.27
C ILE A 360 19.38 -4.53 6.83
N TYR A 361 20.22 -5.32 7.49
CA TYR A 361 19.85 -6.58 8.14
C TYR A 361 19.71 -6.41 9.64
N GLY A 362 18.73 -7.11 10.23
CA GLY A 362 18.48 -7.01 11.66
C GLY A 362 17.28 -7.84 12.11
N SER A 363 16.60 -7.37 13.15
CA SER A 363 15.37 -7.97 13.65
C SER A 363 14.35 -6.89 14.01
N GLY A 364 13.06 -7.18 13.79
CA GLY A 364 12.00 -6.21 14.05
C GLY A 364 12.03 -4.97 13.15
N LEU A 365 12.72 -5.04 11.98
CA LEU A 365 12.92 -3.93 11.06
C LEU A 365 11.66 -3.60 10.23
N GLY A 366 10.67 -4.50 10.23
CA GLY A 366 9.46 -4.35 9.44
C GLY A 366 8.43 -5.44 9.74
N PRO A 367 7.43 -5.60 8.86
CA PRO A 367 6.46 -6.66 8.97
C PRO A 367 7.10 -8.03 8.74
N LEU A 368 6.48 -9.08 9.32
CA LEU A 368 6.89 -10.48 9.10
C LEU A 368 6.71 -10.93 7.64
N VAL A 369 5.99 -10.13 6.88
CA VAL A 369 5.74 -10.36 5.47
C VAL A 369 6.42 -9.27 4.68
N SER A 370 7.19 -9.71 3.69
CA SER A 370 7.90 -8.80 2.81
C SER A 370 6.96 -7.93 1.98
N VAL A 371 7.30 -6.66 1.90
CA VAL A 371 6.67 -5.69 0.98
C VAL A 371 7.76 -5.16 0.05
N ALA A 372 7.62 -5.44 -1.25
CA ALA A 372 8.42 -4.81 -2.28
C ALA A 372 7.68 -3.58 -2.80
N HIS A 373 8.33 -2.43 -2.76
CA HIS A 373 7.77 -1.19 -3.26
C HIS A 373 8.09 -1.01 -4.75
N GLN A 374 7.16 -0.38 -5.46
CA GLN A 374 7.31 0.00 -6.85
C GLN A 374 7.23 1.52 -6.97
N PHE A 375 7.73 2.04 -8.07
CA PHE A 375 7.58 3.45 -8.38
C PHE A 375 6.10 3.79 -8.56
N ASP A 376 5.70 4.90 -7.97
CA ASP A 376 4.39 5.49 -8.24
C ASP A 376 4.28 5.83 -9.73
N SER A 377 3.21 5.39 -10.36
CA SER A 377 3.03 5.51 -11.82
C SER A 377 2.79 6.94 -12.30
N GLN A 378 2.41 7.85 -11.41
CA GLN A 378 2.14 9.25 -11.74
C GLN A 378 3.36 10.14 -11.48
N THR A 379 4.06 9.90 -10.37
CA THR A 379 5.20 10.74 -9.96
C THR A 379 6.57 10.17 -10.35
N GLY A 380 6.65 8.88 -10.67
CA GLY A 380 7.90 8.18 -10.94
C GLY A 380 8.81 8.05 -9.71
N GLN A 381 8.25 8.15 -8.50
CA GLN A 381 9.02 8.10 -7.25
C GLN A 381 8.77 6.83 -6.45
N LEU A 382 9.80 6.35 -5.76
CA LEU A 382 9.67 5.34 -4.71
C LEU A 382 9.10 5.96 -3.44
N PRO A 383 8.27 5.23 -2.68
CA PRO A 383 7.80 5.70 -1.38
C PRO A 383 8.96 5.80 -0.37
N THR A 384 8.92 6.81 0.48
CA THR A 384 9.87 7.01 1.59
C THR A 384 9.34 6.47 2.92
N SER A 385 8.14 5.89 2.92
CA SER A 385 7.56 5.20 4.08
C SER A 385 6.84 3.93 3.61
N GLY A 386 6.98 2.86 4.37
CA GLY A 386 6.29 1.59 4.15
C GLY A 386 5.27 1.29 5.25
N PRO A 387 4.62 0.11 5.23
CA PRO A 387 3.71 -0.29 6.31
C PRO A 387 4.40 -0.24 7.67
N GLY A 388 4.09 0.80 8.47
CA GLY A 388 4.66 1.00 9.79
C GLY A 388 6.17 1.29 9.86
N VAL A 389 6.86 1.43 8.72
CA VAL A 389 8.33 1.61 8.65
C VAL A 389 8.69 2.95 8.04
N ASN A 390 9.64 3.63 8.66
CA ASN A 390 10.26 4.86 8.16
C ASN A 390 11.78 4.77 8.39
N VAL A 391 12.54 5.12 7.37
CA VAL A 391 14.01 5.18 7.44
C VAL A 391 14.46 6.59 7.09
N THR A 392 15.31 7.17 7.93
CA THR A 392 15.91 8.49 7.66
C THR A 392 17.43 8.44 7.83
N LEU A 393 18.12 9.26 7.05
CA LEU A 393 19.56 9.53 7.22
C LEU A 393 19.73 11.03 7.42
N ASN A 394 20.26 11.44 8.57
CA ASN A 394 20.33 12.85 9.02
C ASN A 394 18.94 13.55 8.96
N GLY A 395 17.86 12.81 9.24
CA GLY A 395 16.49 13.30 9.12
C GLY A 395 15.91 13.31 7.71
N ILE A 396 16.70 13.04 6.65
CA ILE A 396 16.25 12.98 5.26
C ILE A 396 15.60 11.61 5.03
N PRO A 397 14.33 11.54 4.57
CA PRO A 397 13.66 10.26 4.30
C PRO A 397 14.34 9.49 3.18
N ALA A 398 14.61 8.21 3.42
CA ALA A 398 15.20 7.30 2.44
C ALA A 398 14.11 6.56 1.64
N PRO A 399 14.19 6.52 0.31
CA PRO A 399 13.30 5.70 -0.52
C PRO A 399 13.43 4.22 -0.19
N LEU A 400 12.29 3.53 -0.11
CA LEU A 400 12.20 2.11 0.24
C LEU A 400 11.99 1.26 -1.01
N PHE A 401 12.82 0.24 -1.21
CA PHE A 401 12.62 -0.81 -2.22
C PHE A 401 11.96 -2.05 -1.63
N TYR A 402 12.37 -2.42 -0.41
CA TYR A 402 11.97 -3.66 0.22
C TYR A 402 11.91 -3.50 1.74
N VAL A 403 10.87 -4.05 2.34
CA VAL A 403 10.61 -4.00 3.78
C VAL A 403 10.23 -5.38 4.29
N HIS A 404 10.98 -5.90 5.26
CA HIS A 404 10.74 -7.16 5.96
C HIS A 404 11.24 -7.05 7.42
N SER A 405 10.80 -7.94 8.29
CA SER A 405 11.21 -7.95 9.70
C SER A 405 12.72 -8.12 9.90
N GLU A 406 13.41 -8.70 8.95
CA GLU A 406 14.85 -9.01 9.02
C GLU A 406 15.69 -8.23 8.02
N GLN A 407 15.06 -7.50 7.07
CA GLN A 407 15.76 -6.79 5.99
C GLN A 407 14.97 -5.58 5.50
N LEU A 408 15.70 -4.47 5.30
CA LEU A 408 15.23 -3.31 4.51
C LEU A 408 16.21 -3.08 3.36
N ASN A 409 15.67 -2.70 2.18
CA ASN A 409 16.51 -2.16 1.10
C ASN A 409 16.07 -0.72 0.84
N ILE A 410 17.02 0.20 0.91
CA ILE A 410 16.80 1.64 0.78
C ILE A 410 17.73 2.23 -0.27
N GLN A 411 17.36 3.41 -0.79
CA GLN A 411 18.32 4.28 -1.47
C GLN A 411 18.90 5.30 -0.48
N VAL A 412 20.20 5.47 -0.47
CA VAL A 412 20.88 6.54 0.27
C VAL A 412 20.57 7.88 -0.42
N PRO A 413 20.03 8.88 0.29
CA PRO A 413 19.75 10.20 -0.30
C PRO A 413 21.01 10.86 -0.90
N TYR A 414 20.87 11.41 -2.11
CA TYR A 414 21.95 12.16 -2.76
C TYR A 414 22.32 13.43 -1.99
N GLU A 415 21.39 13.96 -1.20
CA GLU A 415 21.54 15.14 -0.36
C GLU A 415 22.58 14.98 0.76
N LEU A 416 23.06 13.75 1.02
CA LEU A 416 24.11 13.47 1.99
C LEU A 416 25.54 13.73 1.47
N ALA A 417 25.68 14.07 0.19
CA ALA A 417 26.97 14.33 -0.41
C ALA A 417 27.73 15.45 0.33
N GLY A 418 29.03 15.21 0.59
CA GLY A 418 29.88 16.17 1.31
C GLY A 418 29.77 16.11 2.82
N THR A 419 28.89 15.28 3.40
CA THR A 419 28.86 15.04 4.85
C THR A 419 29.78 13.85 5.21
N PRO A 420 30.55 13.90 6.30
CA PRO A 420 31.48 12.82 6.67
C PRO A 420 30.74 11.59 7.23
N ASN A 421 29.62 11.80 7.92
CA ASN A 421 28.83 10.75 8.55
C ASN A 421 27.33 11.06 8.43
N ALA A 422 26.50 10.03 8.49
CA ALA A 422 25.06 10.15 8.62
C ALA A 422 24.54 9.34 9.82
N SER A 423 23.58 9.91 10.55
CA SER A 423 22.78 9.17 11.52
C SER A 423 21.64 8.47 10.76
N LEU A 424 21.75 7.16 10.61
CA LEU A 424 20.68 6.29 10.15
C LEU A 424 19.72 6.03 11.30
N ARG A 425 18.44 6.35 11.10
CA ARG A 425 17.35 6.00 12.02
C ARG A 425 16.33 5.13 11.31
N VAL A 426 16.07 3.96 11.87
CA VAL A 426 14.99 3.06 11.45
C VAL A 426 13.89 3.14 12.50
N THR A 427 12.68 3.53 12.09
CA THR A 427 11.49 3.61 12.95
C THR A 427 10.47 2.59 12.49
N VAL A 428 10.03 1.74 13.40
CA VAL A 428 9.01 0.71 13.15
C VAL A 428 7.91 0.87 14.20
N ASN A 429 6.69 1.21 13.76
CA ASN A 429 5.54 1.43 14.64
C ASN A 429 5.82 2.37 15.83
N GLY A 430 6.61 3.43 15.59
CA GLY A 430 6.96 4.42 16.61
C GLY A 430 8.16 4.06 17.50
N GLN A 431 8.68 2.83 17.44
CA GLN A 431 9.93 2.44 18.08
C GLN A 431 11.09 2.67 17.11
N SER A 432 12.24 3.16 17.61
CA SER A 432 13.37 3.49 16.74
C SER A 432 14.68 2.88 17.22
N THR A 433 15.55 2.59 16.26
CA THR A 433 16.97 2.33 16.47
C THR A 433 17.79 3.30 15.63
N GLU A 434 18.98 3.64 16.10
CA GLU A 434 19.88 4.57 15.41
C GLU A 434 21.29 4.01 15.31
N MET A 435 21.99 4.38 14.22
CA MET A 435 23.40 4.05 14.01
C MET A 435 24.08 5.16 13.18
N THR A 436 25.30 5.50 13.53
CA THR A 436 26.11 6.44 12.74
C THR A 436 26.95 5.68 11.71
N LEU A 437 26.92 6.12 10.47
CA LEU A 437 27.61 5.52 9.32
C LEU A 437 28.53 6.52 8.65
N PRO A 438 29.73 6.12 8.23
CA PRO A 438 30.58 6.97 7.41
C PRO A 438 30.01 7.09 5.99
N ILE A 439 30.03 8.31 5.45
CA ILE A 439 29.66 8.61 4.07
C ILE A 439 30.94 8.60 3.22
N ARG A 440 30.90 7.84 2.13
CA ARG A 440 31.95 7.79 1.11
C ARG A 440 31.50 8.55 -0.13
N ALA A 441 32.44 9.06 -0.91
CA ALA A 441 32.14 9.69 -2.19
C ALA A 441 31.53 8.67 -3.17
N THR A 442 32.09 7.45 -3.19
CA THR A 442 31.66 6.30 -3.98
C THR A 442 31.87 5.01 -3.19
N HIS A 443 31.02 3.99 -3.45
CA HIS A 443 31.12 2.66 -2.83
C HIS A 443 30.54 1.63 -3.82
N PRO A 444 31.22 1.38 -4.98
CA PRO A 444 30.70 0.57 -6.05
C PRO A 444 30.54 -0.89 -5.66
N GLY A 445 29.34 -1.44 -5.81
CA GLY A 445 29.05 -2.85 -5.73
C GLY A 445 28.48 -3.34 -7.06
N VAL A 446 29.06 -4.39 -7.66
CA VAL A 446 28.60 -4.96 -8.91
C VAL A 446 27.66 -6.13 -8.63
N PHE A 447 26.55 -6.15 -9.32
CA PHE A 447 25.62 -7.28 -9.27
C PHE A 447 26.32 -8.54 -9.84
N PRO A 448 26.26 -9.70 -9.18
CA PRO A 448 27.08 -10.87 -9.51
C PRO A 448 26.58 -11.63 -10.75
N ARG A 449 26.07 -10.93 -11.75
CA ARG A 449 25.69 -11.43 -13.06
C ARG A 449 26.00 -10.38 -14.13
N ALA A 450 26.32 -10.84 -15.31
CA ALA A 450 26.46 -10.04 -16.51
C ALA A 450 25.50 -10.54 -17.59
N TRP A 451 25.24 -9.70 -18.57
CA TRP A 451 24.44 -10.03 -19.76
C TRP A 451 25.27 -9.84 -21.01
N ASN A 452 25.04 -10.69 -21.99
CA ASN A 452 25.58 -10.55 -23.33
C ASN A 452 24.84 -9.44 -24.09
N GLU A 453 25.36 -9.01 -25.20
CA GLU A 453 24.82 -7.95 -26.06
C GLU A 453 23.37 -8.22 -26.53
N ASP A 454 23.01 -9.49 -26.70
CA ASP A 454 21.66 -9.93 -27.07
C ASP A 454 20.65 -9.93 -25.94
N GLY A 455 21.08 -9.53 -24.72
CA GLY A 455 20.25 -9.51 -23.50
C GLY A 455 20.15 -10.86 -22.78
N SER A 456 20.80 -11.89 -23.27
CA SER A 456 20.91 -13.18 -22.59
C SER A 456 21.88 -13.12 -21.41
N VAL A 457 21.67 -13.95 -20.39
CA VAL A 457 22.60 -14.03 -19.25
C VAL A 457 23.91 -14.66 -19.71
N ASN A 458 25.03 -14.03 -19.34
CA ASN A 458 26.36 -14.58 -19.57
C ASN A 458 26.62 -15.74 -18.59
N THR A 459 26.88 -16.92 -19.13
CA THR A 459 27.18 -18.15 -18.39
C THR A 459 28.26 -18.97 -19.09
N ALA A 460 28.73 -20.02 -18.46
CA ALA A 460 29.68 -20.95 -19.11
C ALA A 460 29.12 -21.59 -20.40
N GLU A 461 27.79 -21.80 -20.42
CA GLU A 461 27.07 -22.37 -21.58
C GLU A 461 26.71 -21.32 -22.61
N ASN A 462 26.73 -20.04 -22.23
CA ASN A 462 26.45 -18.90 -23.10
C ASN A 462 27.49 -17.78 -22.90
N PRO A 463 28.76 -18.03 -23.26
CA PRO A 463 29.87 -17.08 -23.04
C PRO A 463 29.83 -15.92 -24.03
N ALA A 464 30.39 -14.79 -23.63
CA ALA A 464 30.67 -13.66 -24.53
C ALA A 464 31.84 -13.98 -25.46
N SER A 465 31.89 -13.34 -26.64
CA SER A 465 33.05 -13.39 -27.50
C SER A 465 34.01 -12.22 -27.21
N PRO A 466 35.32 -12.37 -27.38
CA PRO A 466 36.19 -11.21 -27.50
C PRO A 466 35.65 -10.22 -28.53
N GLY A 467 35.73 -8.92 -28.26
CA GLY A 467 35.16 -7.85 -29.06
C GLY A 467 33.66 -7.62 -28.93
N SER A 468 32.88 -8.57 -28.40
CA SER A 468 31.44 -8.37 -28.13
C SER A 468 31.19 -7.52 -26.88
N VAL A 469 29.95 -7.02 -26.71
CA VAL A 469 29.56 -6.18 -25.58
C VAL A 469 29.00 -7.01 -24.44
N VAL A 470 29.39 -6.70 -23.22
CA VAL A 470 28.77 -7.19 -21.99
C VAL A 470 28.13 -6.04 -21.23
N VAL A 471 27.00 -6.33 -20.58
CA VAL A 471 26.22 -5.38 -19.77
C VAL A 471 26.31 -5.78 -18.32
N LEU A 472 26.69 -4.84 -17.46
CA LEU A 472 26.82 -4.98 -16.03
C LEU A 472 25.92 -3.98 -15.30
N TYR A 473 25.49 -4.33 -14.12
CA TYR A 473 24.78 -3.42 -13.21
C TYR A 473 25.55 -3.26 -11.91
N ALA A 474 25.62 -2.01 -11.44
CA ALA A 474 26.29 -1.64 -10.19
C ALA A 474 25.47 -0.63 -9.41
N THR A 475 25.75 -0.46 -8.12
CA THR A 475 25.23 0.62 -7.28
C THR A 475 26.37 1.26 -6.51
N GLY A 476 26.14 2.46 -5.92
CA GLY A 476 27.18 3.16 -5.15
C GLY A 476 28.13 4.01 -6.00
N GLN A 477 27.69 4.47 -7.16
CA GLN A 477 28.46 5.32 -8.07
C GLN A 477 28.66 6.76 -7.56
N GLY A 478 27.98 7.17 -6.46
CA GLY A 478 28.06 8.52 -5.94
C GLY A 478 27.26 9.53 -6.75
N LEU A 479 27.71 10.81 -6.74
CA LEU A 479 27.07 11.89 -7.48
C LEU A 479 27.15 11.70 -8.99
N THR A 480 26.18 12.28 -9.70
CA THR A 480 26.01 12.14 -11.15
C THR A 480 25.88 13.47 -11.88
N ASN A 481 26.10 13.45 -13.18
CA ASN A 481 25.84 14.56 -14.09
C ASN A 481 24.95 14.07 -15.26
N PRO A 482 23.77 14.69 -15.52
CA PRO A 482 23.11 15.64 -14.61
C PRO A 482 22.81 15.02 -13.24
N SER A 483 22.54 15.87 -12.25
CA SER A 483 22.27 15.42 -10.89
C SER A 483 21.04 14.52 -10.82
N SER A 484 21.21 13.32 -10.27
CA SER A 484 20.12 12.41 -9.98
C SER A 484 19.28 12.90 -8.79
N ARG A 485 17.99 12.54 -8.78
CA ARG A 485 17.08 12.84 -7.66
C ARG A 485 16.84 11.59 -6.83
N THR A 486 16.86 11.77 -5.53
CA THR A 486 16.56 10.70 -4.57
C THR A 486 15.19 10.09 -4.84
N GLY A 487 15.11 8.78 -4.97
CA GLY A 487 13.87 8.01 -5.18
C GLY A 487 13.28 8.06 -6.59
N SER A 488 13.88 8.81 -7.51
CA SER A 488 13.33 8.99 -8.87
C SER A 488 14.19 8.30 -9.93
N TYR A 489 13.55 7.84 -11.00
CA TYR A 489 14.27 7.42 -12.20
C TYR A 489 14.19 8.50 -13.29
N PRO A 490 15.24 8.64 -14.13
CA PRO A 490 15.24 9.57 -15.26
C PRO A 490 14.34 9.06 -16.39
N ASN A 491 13.65 9.95 -17.10
CA ASN A 491 12.82 9.59 -18.24
C ASN A 491 13.60 9.58 -19.56
N ASP A 492 14.44 10.60 -19.81
CA ASP A 492 15.04 10.83 -21.13
C ASP A 492 16.58 10.97 -21.12
N ILE A 493 17.18 11.27 -19.98
CA ILE A 493 18.62 11.44 -19.80
C ILE A 493 19.09 10.48 -18.72
N PHE A 494 20.14 9.70 -19.01
CA PHE A 494 20.71 8.75 -18.07
C PHE A 494 21.94 9.36 -17.39
N PRO A 495 21.80 9.88 -16.13
CA PRO A 495 22.87 10.54 -15.41
C PRO A 495 24.10 9.65 -15.28
N GLU A 496 25.29 10.17 -15.64
CA GLU A 496 26.56 9.48 -15.53
C GLU A 496 27.25 9.79 -14.19
N PRO A 497 28.06 8.87 -13.63
CA PRO A 497 28.90 9.17 -12.48
C PRO A 497 29.80 10.38 -12.72
N LEU A 498 29.88 11.31 -11.75
CA LEU A 498 30.84 12.41 -11.79
C LEU A 498 32.28 11.90 -11.64
N ALA A 499 32.46 10.84 -10.84
CA ALA A 499 33.78 10.20 -10.67
C ALA A 499 34.14 9.35 -11.90
N ALA A 500 35.43 9.35 -12.24
CA ALA A 500 35.93 8.52 -13.33
C ALA A 500 35.59 7.05 -13.10
N THR A 501 35.08 6.38 -14.14
CA THR A 501 34.70 4.96 -14.08
C THR A 501 35.61 4.16 -15.00
N VAL A 502 36.19 3.10 -14.46
CA VAL A 502 37.03 2.13 -15.18
C VAL A 502 36.43 0.74 -15.00
N LEU A 503 36.41 -0.05 -16.02
CA LEU A 503 36.07 -1.48 -15.96
C LEU A 503 37.28 -2.30 -16.41
N CYS A 504 37.74 -3.16 -15.54
CA CYS A 504 38.80 -4.12 -15.82
C CYS A 504 38.19 -5.52 -16.03
N ILE A 505 38.47 -6.15 -17.15
CA ILE A 505 38.05 -7.51 -17.49
C ILE A 505 39.32 -8.36 -17.65
N GLY A 506 39.49 -9.37 -16.78
CA GLY A 506 40.63 -10.27 -16.82
C GLY A 506 41.99 -9.59 -16.62
N GLY A 507 42.04 -8.45 -15.96
CA GLY A 507 43.26 -7.65 -15.78
C GLY A 507 43.53 -6.62 -16.88
N ILE A 508 42.65 -6.48 -17.86
CA ILE A 508 42.76 -5.54 -18.96
C ILE A 508 41.65 -4.51 -18.88
N ASP A 509 41.96 -3.23 -19.02
CA ASP A 509 40.95 -2.17 -19.06
C ASP A 509 40.10 -2.32 -20.32
N ALA A 510 38.79 -2.40 -20.13
CA ALA A 510 37.81 -2.57 -21.18
C ALA A 510 37.30 -1.21 -21.69
N GLU A 511 37.02 -1.13 -22.99
CA GLU A 511 36.37 0.02 -23.59
C GLU A 511 34.93 0.11 -23.06
N ILE A 512 34.61 1.18 -22.30
CA ILE A 512 33.26 1.47 -21.85
C ILE A 512 32.50 2.23 -22.94
N LEU A 513 31.45 1.62 -23.45
CA LEU A 513 30.56 2.19 -24.48
C LEU A 513 29.41 2.98 -23.89
N PHE A 514 28.98 2.62 -22.70
CA PHE A 514 27.95 3.31 -21.94
C PHE A 514 28.19 3.13 -20.43
N ARG A 515 28.02 4.20 -19.69
CA ARG A 515 27.96 4.20 -18.23
C ARG A 515 26.94 5.26 -17.79
N GLY A 516 25.96 4.88 -17.04
CA GLY A 516 24.94 5.82 -16.57
C GLY A 516 23.86 5.12 -15.77
N GLN A 517 22.94 5.89 -15.24
CA GLN A 517 21.81 5.32 -14.50
C GLN A 517 21.00 4.40 -15.42
N ALA A 518 20.71 3.19 -14.95
CA ALA A 518 19.95 2.20 -15.71
C ALA A 518 18.51 2.67 -15.95
N PRO A 519 17.95 2.48 -17.15
CA PRO A 519 16.60 2.91 -17.50
C PRO A 519 15.53 2.32 -16.56
N GLY A 520 14.58 3.16 -16.09
CA GLY A 520 13.48 2.75 -15.22
C GLY A 520 13.90 2.33 -13.81
N THR A 521 15.10 2.75 -13.37
CA THR A 521 15.63 2.44 -12.03
C THR A 521 16.10 3.71 -11.34
N THR A 522 16.34 3.63 -10.03
CA THR A 522 17.07 4.65 -9.27
C THR A 522 18.20 3.99 -8.48
N GLY A 523 19.35 4.67 -8.37
CA GLY A 523 20.52 4.17 -7.64
C GLY A 523 21.25 3.00 -8.30
N VAL A 524 20.86 2.60 -9.51
CA VAL A 524 21.51 1.55 -10.30
C VAL A 524 22.23 2.15 -11.48
N MET A 525 23.52 1.88 -11.60
CA MET A 525 24.36 2.21 -12.75
C MET A 525 24.42 1.01 -13.71
N GLN A 526 24.21 1.24 -14.98
CA GLN A 526 24.48 0.29 -16.05
C GLN A 526 25.83 0.62 -16.70
N VAL A 527 26.64 -0.40 -16.94
CA VAL A 527 27.91 -0.30 -17.68
C VAL A 527 27.87 -1.27 -18.85
N ASN A 528 27.99 -0.75 -20.07
CA ASN A 528 28.17 -1.56 -21.28
C ASN A 528 29.61 -1.44 -21.73
N ALA A 529 30.30 -2.55 -21.87
CA ALA A 529 31.71 -2.54 -22.22
C ALA A 529 32.05 -3.65 -23.20
N ARG A 530 33.06 -3.39 -24.01
CA ARG A 530 33.61 -4.36 -24.97
C ARG A 530 34.55 -5.31 -24.26
N VAL A 531 34.37 -6.60 -24.44
CA VAL A 531 35.32 -7.63 -23.97
C VAL A 531 36.64 -7.45 -24.75
N PRO A 532 37.78 -7.22 -24.08
CA PRO A 532 39.05 -7.04 -24.76
C PRO A 532 39.42 -8.26 -25.62
N ASP A 533 39.93 -8.04 -26.83
CA ASP A 533 40.29 -9.11 -27.78
C ASP A 533 41.38 -10.04 -27.24
N ALA A 534 42.24 -9.54 -26.32
CA ALA A 534 43.33 -10.31 -25.74
C ALA A 534 42.88 -11.27 -24.60
N ILE A 535 41.59 -11.29 -24.25
CA ILE A 535 41.09 -12.20 -23.19
C ILE A 535 41.01 -13.62 -23.76
N ALA A 536 41.77 -14.52 -23.13
CA ALA A 536 41.69 -15.94 -23.46
C ALA A 536 40.33 -16.55 -23.03
N SER A 537 39.87 -17.54 -23.82
CA SER A 537 38.65 -18.32 -23.50
C SER A 537 38.72 -18.93 -22.09
N ARG A 538 37.78 -18.53 -21.20
CA ARG A 538 37.67 -19.01 -19.83
C ARG A 538 36.23 -18.87 -19.34
N THR A 539 35.80 -19.80 -18.51
CA THR A 539 34.48 -19.77 -17.88
C THR A 539 34.36 -18.79 -16.69
N LYS A 540 35.52 -18.29 -16.18
CA LYS A 540 35.60 -17.33 -15.05
C LYS A 540 36.69 -16.30 -15.34
N VAL A 541 36.31 -15.24 -16.04
CA VAL A 541 37.15 -14.05 -16.23
C VAL A 541 36.73 -13.00 -15.22
N PRO A 542 37.61 -12.59 -14.28
CA PRO A 542 37.24 -11.63 -13.24
C PRO A 542 36.94 -10.26 -13.84
N ILE A 543 35.97 -9.58 -13.24
CA ILE A 543 35.62 -8.19 -13.57
C ILE A 543 35.69 -7.34 -12.32
N VAL A 544 36.17 -6.10 -12.47
CA VAL A 544 36.23 -5.09 -11.40
C VAL A 544 35.81 -3.75 -11.99
N VAL A 545 34.81 -3.13 -11.38
CA VAL A 545 34.38 -1.75 -11.68
C VAL A 545 35.00 -0.83 -10.64
N THR A 546 35.75 0.16 -11.08
CA THR A 546 36.31 1.21 -10.22
C THR A 546 35.60 2.52 -10.51
N VAL A 547 35.12 3.21 -9.46
CA VAL A 547 34.49 4.53 -9.56
C VAL A 547 35.25 5.49 -8.62
N GLY A 548 35.94 6.47 -9.20
CA GLY A 548 36.90 7.29 -8.48
C GLY A 548 38.07 6.44 -7.93
N GLU A 549 38.25 6.43 -6.61
CA GLU A 549 39.28 5.65 -5.93
C GLU A 549 38.78 4.29 -5.39
N ALA A 550 37.46 4.04 -5.45
CA ALA A 550 36.87 2.84 -4.89
C ALA A 550 36.66 1.76 -5.97
N ALA A 551 37.12 0.55 -5.69
CA ALA A 551 36.90 -0.63 -6.52
C ALA A 551 35.71 -1.46 -5.99
N SER A 552 35.01 -2.13 -6.89
CA SER A 552 33.98 -3.09 -6.53
C SER A 552 34.55 -4.37 -5.89
N GLN A 553 33.68 -5.16 -5.27
CA GLN A 553 34.05 -6.45 -4.68
C GLN A 553 34.72 -7.39 -5.69
N PRO A 554 35.64 -8.25 -5.23
CA PRO A 554 36.15 -9.38 -6.01
C PRO A 554 35.08 -10.48 -6.17
N GLY A 555 35.36 -11.47 -7.02
CA GLY A 555 34.49 -12.64 -7.14
C GLY A 555 33.33 -12.49 -8.11
N VAL A 556 33.27 -11.39 -8.88
CA VAL A 556 32.37 -11.24 -10.01
C VAL A 556 33.09 -11.65 -11.29
N TYR A 557 32.44 -12.48 -12.11
CA TYR A 557 33.04 -13.09 -13.29
C TYR A 557 32.12 -13.02 -14.51
N ILE A 558 32.73 -13.01 -15.69
CA ILE A 558 32.07 -13.35 -16.96
C ILE A 558 32.70 -14.59 -17.56
N ALA A 559 31.96 -15.30 -18.41
CA ALA A 559 32.51 -16.34 -19.28
C ALA A 559 32.83 -15.76 -20.65
N VAL A 560 33.99 -16.09 -21.17
CA VAL A 560 34.46 -15.67 -22.49
C VAL A 560 34.88 -16.90 -23.28
N ARG A 561 34.47 -16.99 -24.56
CA ARG A 561 34.82 -18.10 -25.48
C ARG A 561 36.01 -17.80 -26.37
#